data_afc058b25d935eb135de8967521f84ee
#
_entry.id   afc058b25d935eb135de8967521f84ee
#
_cell.length_a   1.000
_cell.length_b   1.000
_cell.length_c   1.000
_cell.angle_alpha   90.00
_cell.angle_beta   90.00
_cell.angle_gamma   90.00
#
_symmetry.space_group_name_H-M   'P 1'
#
loop_
_entity.id
_entity.type
_entity.pdbx_description
1 polymer ?
#
loop_
_entity_poly.entity_id
_entity_poly.type
_entity_poly.pdbx_seq_one_letter_code
_entity_poly.pdbx_strand_id
1 'polypeptide(L)'
;MKRILILLVALVTFVGIDSASAQSLNSYFMEGSYFRNDMNPALTPTRGYIALPGMSGVGVNMSQNFISVDNFFYKRDGELVTALHGSVSANDFLGKLPKVGKLALDTKVNILGAGFYNKGMYWTFGVNANVSADMAMSMDLFKVLKTLGNGTYDLGNTAISANAYLDAYVGAAFRVHENVKVGAKVKFLMGIASLEAQFSELQARVYPEKVDAAVNGTFRGSGIMFDNSRVGQEVNIADMLNMNVGYMLDNINSFGAAFDVGAEANFLDNQLKVSAAITDLGFICWAPGTTNVAGTLTGNFEFNGVNVESEELDSSGSFKMAMREVPKGEDYVSMLNFSFNAGVEYNILDNRIAFGLLSHTKVCNTMAYSELTASVNFRPLNWLSATVSHTFLNRNRPGIFGFALNIHPCGINIYTGLDFIDTQWVNGPVVGDSNIPLPRYMKSMNAYIGIGFNLARPKYVK
;
A
#
# COMPACT_ATOMS: atom_id res chain seq x y z
N MET A 1 23.80 -13.94 -2.43
CA MET A 1 22.94 -12.78 -2.73
C MET A 1 21.66 -13.19 -3.47
N LYS A 2 21.71 -13.83 -4.66
CA LYS A 2 20.48 -14.26 -5.39
C LYS A 2 19.51 -15.08 -4.51
N ARG A 3 19.98 -16.02 -3.65
CA ARG A 3 19.12 -16.82 -2.76
C ARG A 3 18.44 -16.00 -1.65
N ILE A 4 19.08 -14.96 -1.14
CA ILE A 4 18.51 -14.07 -0.12
C ILE A 4 17.45 -13.16 -0.75
N LEU A 5 17.70 -12.69 -1.97
CA LEU A 5 16.76 -11.88 -2.73
C LEU A 5 15.54 -12.70 -3.16
N ILE A 6 15.72 -13.95 -3.58
CA ILE A 6 14.64 -14.91 -3.86
C ILE A 6 13.82 -15.22 -2.60
N LEU A 7 14.46 -15.38 -1.45
CA LEU A 7 13.78 -15.53 -0.17
C LEU A 7 13.00 -14.27 0.21
N LEU A 8 13.53 -13.08 -0.04
CA LEU A 8 12.83 -11.81 0.21
C LEU A 8 11.64 -11.58 -0.73
N VAL A 9 11.79 -11.88 -2.01
CA VAL A 9 10.67 -11.79 -2.97
C VAL A 9 9.67 -12.92 -2.72
N ALA A 10 10.11 -14.14 -2.39
CA ALA A 10 9.23 -15.22 -1.96
C ALA A 10 8.55 -14.90 -0.62
N LEU A 11 9.20 -14.20 0.30
CA LEU A 11 8.57 -13.72 1.54
C LEU A 11 7.48 -12.68 1.24
N VAL A 12 7.71 -11.78 0.29
CA VAL A 12 6.71 -10.82 -0.19
C VAL A 12 5.55 -11.51 -0.92
N THR A 13 5.82 -12.60 -1.65
CA THR A 13 4.78 -13.40 -2.34
C THR A 13 4.13 -14.46 -1.47
N PHE A 14 4.83 -14.97 -0.42
CA PHE A 14 4.32 -15.99 0.50
C PHE A 14 3.56 -15.42 1.70
N VAL A 15 3.65 -14.12 1.96
CA VAL A 15 2.75 -13.46 2.89
C VAL A 15 1.43 -13.23 2.14
N GLY A 16 0.68 -14.30 1.91
CA GLY A 16 -0.75 -14.28 1.68
C GLY A 16 -1.46 -13.81 2.95
N ILE A 17 -1.00 -12.70 3.50
CA ILE A 17 -1.63 -11.99 4.60
C ILE A 17 -2.22 -10.75 3.95
N ASP A 18 -3.53 -10.80 3.83
CA ASP A 18 -4.32 -9.64 3.49
C ASP A 18 -3.91 -8.47 4.38
N SER A 19 -3.39 -7.44 3.75
CA SER A 19 -3.35 -6.06 4.25
C SER A 19 -2.16 -5.62 5.09
N ALA A 20 -1.59 -4.48 4.73
CA ALA A 20 -1.09 -3.51 5.69
C ALA A 20 -0.17 -2.40 5.15
N SER A 21 0.02 -1.26 5.83
CA SER A 21 0.71 -0.03 5.40
C SER A 21 2.23 -0.11 5.42
N ALA A 22 2.87 0.34 4.35
CA ALA A 22 4.29 0.60 4.34
C ALA A 22 4.71 1.77 5.27
N GLN A 23 3.78 2.63 5.68
CA GLN A 23 4.04 3.76 6.56
C GLN A 23 3.17 3.66 7.81
N SER A 24 3.81 3.62 8.96
CA SER A 24 3.18 3.54 10.27
C SER A 24 2.79 4.92 10.78
N LEU A 25 1.51 5.28 10.70
CA LEU A 25 1.00 6.57 11.19
C LEU A 25 1.30 6.78 12.67
N ASN A 26 1.15 5.73 13.46
CA ASN A 26 1.44 5.76 14.89
C ASN A 26 2.92 5.96 15.23
N SER A 27 3.85 5.66 14.32
CA SER A 27 5.27 5.89 14.54
C SER A 27 5.65 7.37 14.48
N TYR A 28 4.84 8.21 13.87
CA TYR A 28 5.17 9.60 13.61
C TYR A 28 5.59 10.35 14.87
N PHE A 29 4.88 10.15 15.96
CA PHE A 29 5.17 10.80 17.24
C PHE A 29 5.97 9.92 18.21
N MET A 30 6.42 8.72 17.83
CA MET A 30 7.21 7.83 18.69
C MET A 30 8.71 8.17 18.64
N GLU A 31 9.20 8.97 19.56
CA GLU A 31 10.58 9.49 19.59
C GLU A 31 11.67 8.41 19.66
N GLY A 32 11.38 7.24 20.23
CA GLY A 32 12.31 6.11 20.29
C GLY A 32 12.39 5.29 19.01
N SER A 33 11.42 5.42 18.11
CA SER A 33 11.33 4.62 16.90
C SER A 33 12.11 5.27 15.75
N TYR A 34 12.94 4.49 15.06
CA TYR A 34 13.61 4.95 13.84
C TYR A 34 12.69 5.01 12.63
N PHE A 35 11.53 4.33 12.66
CA PHE A 35 10.55 4.36 11.57
C PHE A 35 9.91 5.73 11.34
N ARG A 36 9.86 6.58 12.38
CA ARG A 36 9.36 7.95 12.21
C ARG A 36 10.14 8.77 11.19
N ASN A 37 11.41 8.44 10.99
CA ASN A 37 12.28 9.07 10.01
C ASN A 37 11.91 8.71 8.55
N ASP A 38 11.12 7.67 8.34
CA ASP A 38 10.57 7.33 7.01
C ASP A 38 9.37 8.19 6.63
N MET A 39 8.65 8.73 7.61
CA MET A 39 7.53 9.64 7.37
C MET A 39 7.96 11.11 7.36
N ASN A 40 9.06 11.44 8.02
CA ASN A 40 9.62 12.79 8.02
C ASN A 40 11.13 12.71 8.36
N PRO A 41 12.02 13.01 7.43
CA PRO A 41 13.45 12.90 7.64
C PRO A 41 13.99 13.83 8.74
N ALA A 42 13.27 14.87 9.14
CA ALA A 42 13.63 15.72 10.28
C ALA A 42 13.32 15.07 11.63
N LEU A 43 12.42 14.05 11.68
CA LEU A 43 12.05 13.35 12.90
C LEU A 43 13.06 12.24 13.21
N THR A 44 14.15 12.58 13.85
CA THR A 44 15.22 11.64 14.18
C THR A 44 14.93 10.89 15.48
N PRO A 45 15.30 9.61 15.61
CA PRO A 45 15.19 8.87 16.86
C PRO A 45 16.15 9.42 17.92
N THR A 46 15.90 9.13 19.19
CA THR A 46 16.74 9.60 20.31
C THR A 46 18.12 8.95 20.36
N ARG A 47 18.31 7.84 19.65
CA ARG A 47 19.58 7.09 19.56
C ARG A 47 19.89 6.74 18.10
N GLY A 48 21.15 6.48 17.81
CA GLY A 48 21.48 5.78 16.56
C GLY A 48 21.02 4.33 16.61
N TYR A 49 20.93 3.69 15.44
CA TYR A 49 20.52 2.31 15.32
C TYR A 49 21.25 1.60 14.18
N ILE A 50 21.26 0.29 14.24
CA ILE A 50 21.61 -0.61 13.15
C ILE A 50 20.48 -1.63 13.04
N ALA A 51 19.97 -1.82 11.84
CA ALA A 51 18.92 -2.78 11.52
C ALA A 51 19.47 -3.79 10.49
N LEU A 52 19.43 -5.07 10.84
CA LEU A 52 20.04 -6.17 10.06
C LEU A 52 19.03 -6.81 9.11
N PRO A 53 19.49 -7.44 8.02
CA PRO A 53 18.62 -8.13 7.08
C PRO A 53 17.71 -9.16 7.75
N GLY A 54 16.43 -9.17 7.35
CA GLY A 54 15.42 -10.09 7.86
C GLY A 54 14.81 -9.71 9.21
N MET A 55 15.33 -8.69 9.91
CA MET A 55 14.83 -8.22 11.21
C MET A 55 14.46 -6.73 11.19
N SER A 56 14.94 -5.99 10.20
CA SER A 56 14.93 -4.52 10.17
C SER A 56 13.56 -3.89 10.15
N GLY A 57 12.58 -4.56 9.58
CA GLY A 57 11.20 -4.12 9.56
C GLY A 57 10.46 -4.52 8.29
N VAL A 58 9.23 -4.87 8.50
CA VAL A 58 8.24 -5.12 7.44
C VAL A 58 7.01 -4.31 7.76
N GLY A 59 6.54 -3.59 6.77
CA GLY A 59 5.26 -2.89 6.82
C GLY A 59 4.48 -3.20 5.55
N VAL A 60 3.21 -3.38 5.71
CA VAL A 60 2.32 -3.68 4.59
C VAL A 60 1.02 -2.85 4.75
N ASN A 61 0.42 -2.23 3.73
CA ASN A 61 -0.84 -1.42 3.72
C ASN A 61 -1.83 -1.85 2.65
N MET A 62 -3.07 -1.95 3.04
CA MET A 62 -4.21 -1.91 2.11
C MET A 62 -5.14 -0.75 2.49
N SER A 63 -5.51 0.03 1.52
CA SER A 63 -6.60 1.01 1.63
C SER A 63 -7.57 0.80 0.49
N GLN A 64 -8.87 0.69 0.79
CA GLN A 64 -9.91 0.54 -0.21
C GLN A 64 -11.21 1.22 0.26
N ASN A 65 -12.12 1.53 -0.67
CA ASN A 65 -13.33 2.28 -0.34
C ASN A 65 -14.65 1.58 -0.69
N PHE A 66 -14.63 0.36 -1.20
CA PHE A 66 -15.82 -0.24 -1.80
C PHE A 66 -16.30 -1.54 -1.12
N ILE A 67 -15.43 -2.37 -0.54
CA ILE A 67 -15.82 -3.60 0.15
C ILE A 67 -15.87 -3.38 1.67
N SER A 68 -16.95 -3.86 2.30
CA SER A 68 -17.07 -4.03 3.74
C SER A 68 -17.95 -5.24 4.01
N VAL A 69 -17.88 -5.80 5.21
CA VAL A 69 -18.75 -6.91 5.54
C VAL A 69 -20.23 -6.50 5.45
N ASP A 70 -20.55 -5.27 5.85
CA ASP A 70 -21.93 -4.74 5.81
C ASP A 70 -22.49 -4.53 4.41
N ASN A 71 -21.66 -4.36 3.40
CA ASN A 71 -22.14 -4.19 2.03
C ASN A 71 -21.95 -5.43 1.16
N PHE A 72 -21.16 -6.40 1.61
CA PHE A 72 -20.87 -7.59 0.80
C PHE A 72 -21.48 -8.88 1.37
N PHE A 73 -21.75 -8.95 2.70
CA PHE A 73 -22.36 -10.12 3.32
C PHE A 73 -23.72 -9.78 3.95
N TYR A 74 -24.69 -10.65 3.76
CA TYR A 74 -26.07 -10.49 4.21
C TYR A 74 -26.55 -11.75 4.91
N LYS A 75 -27.29 -11.59 6.02
CA LYS A 75 -28.02 -12.71 6.62
C LYS A 75 -29.36 -12.92 5.91
N ARG A 76 -29.59 -14.12 5.40
CA ARG A 76 -30.86 -14.55 4.82
C ARG A 76 -31.16 -15.97 5.32
N ASP A 77 -32.35 -16.16 5.82
CA ASP A 77 -32.84 -17.46 6.32
C ASP A 77 -31.92 -18.19 7.31
N GLY A 78 -31.16 -17.42 8.10
CA GLY A 78 -30.18 -17.92 9.07
C GLY A 78 -28.76 -18.13 8.51
N GLU A 79 -28.59 -18.07 7.22
CA GLU A 79 -27.30 -18.24 6.55
C GLU A 79 -26.67 -16.91 6.15
N LEU A 80 -25.34 -16.90 6.01
CA LEU A 80 -24.57 -15.77 5.55
C LEU A 80 -24.36 -15.92 4.04
N VAL A 81 -24.95 -15.03 3.26
CA VAL A 81 -24.85 -15.01 1.79
C VAL A 81 -24.09 -13.78 1.31
N THR A 82 -23.46 -13.88 0.14
CA THR A 82 -22.77 -12.73 -0.47
C THR A 82 -23.77 -11.75 -1.10
N ALA A 83 -23.33 -10.52 -1.34
CA ALA A 83 -24.09 -9.49 -2.03
C ALA A 83 -24.59 -9.93 -3.43
N LEU A 84 -23.86 -10.85 -4.07
CA LEU A 84 -24.20 -11.37 -5.40
C LEU A 84 -25.33 -12.42 -5.36
N HIS A 85 -25.63 -13.00 -4.18
CA HIS A 85 -26.68 -13.99 -4.05
C HIS A 85 -28.06 -13.44 -4.46
N GLY A 86 -28.91 -14.26 -5.11
CA GLY A 86 -30.20 -13.84 -5.67
C GLY A 86 -31.19 -13.27 -4.65
N SER A 87 -31.13 -13.71 -3.38
CA SER A 87 -32.00 -13.20 -2.30
C SER A 87 -31.64 -11.79 -1.80
N VAL A 88 -30.51 -11.23 -2.21
CA VAL A 88 -30.11 -9.86 -1.85
C VAL A 88 -30.60 -8.90 -2.93
N SER A 89 -31.29 -7.84 -2.53
CA SER A 89 -31.77 -6.81 -3.47
C SER A 89 -30.58 -6.07 -4.13
N ALA A 90 -30.65 -5.85 -5.45
CA ALA A 90 -29.66 -5.08 -6.17
C ALA A 90 -29.52 -3.65 -5.60
N ASN A 91 -30.63 -3.01 -5.24
CA ASN A 91 -30.61 -1.67 -4.66
C ASN A 91 -29.93 -1.63 -3.29
N ASP A 92 -30.11 -2.65 -2.47
CA ASP A 92 -29.51 -2.73 -1.13
C ASP A 92 -27.99 -2.85 -1.21
N PHE A 93 -27.47 -3.52 -2.23
CA PHE A 93 -26.06 -3.69 -2.45
C PHE A 93 -25.45 -2.51 -3.20
N LEU A 94 -25.94 -2.21 -4.39
CA LEU A 94 -25.35 -1.22 -5.30
C LEU A 94 -25.46 0.21 -4.73
N GLY A 95 -26.54 0.49 -3.97
CA GLY A 95 -26.71 1.79 -3.32
C GLY A 95 -25.69 2.10 -2.22
N LYS A 96 -24.94 1.10 -1.74
CA LYS A 96 -23.87 1.26 -0.76
C LYS A 96 -22.47 1.41 -1.38
N LEU A 97 -22.34 1.17 -2.68
CA LEU A 97 -21.08 1.27 -3.40
C LEU A 97 -20.78 2.72 -3.80
N PRO A 98 -19.51 3.14 -3.80
CA PRO A 98 -19.11 4.42 -4.42
C PRO A 98 -19.26 4.33 -5.93
N LYS A 99 -19.20 5.45 -6.64
CA LYS A 99 -19.16 5.44 -8.10
C LYS A 99 -17.87 4.83 -8.65
N VAL A 100 -16.75 5.12 -7.99
CA VAL A 100 -15.42 4.63 -8.33
C VAL A 100 -14.87 3.89 -7.12
N GLY A 101 -14.58 2.62 -7.31
CA GLY A 101 -13.82 1.79 -6.37
C GLY A 101 -12.35 2.12 -6.48
N LYS A 102 -11.70 2.23 -5.32
CA LYS A 102 -10.28 2.54 -5.20
C LYS A 102 -9.64 1.52 -4.28
N LEU A 103 -8.50 1.00 -4.70
CA LEU A 103 -7.66 0.08 -3.93
C LEU A 103 -6.21 0.54 -4.02
N ALA A 104 -5.52 0.61 -2.89
CA ALA A 104 -4.07 0.78 -2.83
C ALA A 104 -3.48 -0.28 -1.91
N LEU A 105 -2.40 -0.88 -2.36
CA LEU A 105 -1.58 -1.84 -1.65
C LEU A 105 -0.15 -1.34 -1.64
N ASP A 106 0.49 -1.36 -0.48
CA ASP A 106 1.89 -0.99 -0.34
C ASP A 106 2.58 -1.97 0.61
N THR A 107 3.75 -2.42 0.22
CA THR A 107 4.61 -3.24 1.07
C THR A 107 6.01 -2.65 1.06
N LYS A 108 6.59 -2.45 2.23
CA LYS A 108 7.97 -2.03 2.40
C LYS A 108 8.69 -3.00 3.32
N VAL A 109 9.78 -3.53 2.83
CA VAL A 109 10.70 -4.38 3.61
C VAL A 109 12.01 -3.64 3.76
N ASN A 110 12.37 -3.29 4.97
CA ASN A 110 13.66 -2.72 5.26
C ASN A 110 14.70 -3.85 5.29
N ILE A 111 15.55 -3.92 4.27
CA ILE A 111 16.56 -4.97 4.14
C ILE A 111 17.70 -4.74 5.11
N LEU A 112 18.20 -3.52 5.14
CA LEU A 112 19.21 -3.07 6.10
C LEU A 112 19.06 -1.57 6.30
N GLY A 113 19.44 -1.11 7.49
CA GLY A 113 19.40 0.31 7.80
C GLY A 113 20.33 0.67 8.92
N ALA A 114 20.82 1.89 8.91
CA ALA A 114 21.55 2.43 10.04
C ALA A 114 21.35 3.93 10.15
N GLY A 115 21.43 4.43 11.37
CA GLY A 115 21.42 5.85 11.64
C GLY A 115 22.30 6.18 12.82
N PHE A 116 23.02 7.29 12.76
CA PHE A 116 23.90 7.71 13.83
C PHE A 116 24.04 9.22 13.90
N TYR A 117 24.39 9.69 15.07
CA TYR A 117 24.69 11.09 15.31
C TYR A 117 26.19 11.37 15.15
N ASN A 118 26.55 12.38 14.39
CA ASN A 118 27.91 12.89 14.25
C ASN A 118 27.91 14.42 14.18
N LYS A 119 28.67 15.08 15.05
CA LYS A 119 28.81 16.55 15.12
C LYS A 119 27.49 17.33 15.06
N GLY A 120 26.47 16.85 15.79
CA GLY A 120 25.17 17.52 15.86
C GLY A 120 24.20 17.18 14.69
N MET A 121 24.67 16.50 13.68
CA MET A 121 23.87 15.99 12.58
C MET A 121 23.48 14.52 12.81
N TYR A 122 22.30 14.15 12.37
CA TYR A 122 21.87 12.77 12.29
C TYR A 122 22.00 12.29 10.85
N TRP A 123 22.77 11.23 10.66
CA TRP A 123 22.93 10.56 9.38
C TRP A 123 22.15 9.28 9.34
N THR A 124 21.53 8.96 8.21
CA THR A 124 20.83 7.71 8.00
C THR A 124 21.09 7.17 6.61
N PHE A 125 21.15 5.85 6.49
CA PHE A 125 21.29 5.14 5.22
C PHE A 125 20.69 3.75 5.34
N GLY A 126 20.29 3.18 4.22
CA GLY A 126 19.72 1.85 4.17
C GLY A 126 19.33 1.43 2.78
N VAL A 127 18.77 0.23 2.73
CA VAL A 127 18.21 -0.38 1.52
C VAL A 127 16.85 -0.97 1.86
N ASN A 128 15.84 -0.65 1.05
CA ASN A 128 14.49 -1.18 1.16
C ASN A 128 14.09 -1.91 -0.12
N ALA A 129 13.21 -2.88 0.02
CA ALA A 129 12.42 -3.40 -1.08
C ALA A 129 10.98 -2.88 -0.94
N ASN A 130 10.43 -2.37 -2.03
CA ASN A 130 9.12 -1.74 -2.07
C ASN A 130 8.28 -2.39 -3.16
N VAL A 131 7.01 -2.63 -2.85
CA VAL A 131 5.97 -3.02 -3.79
C VAL A 131 4.80 -2.10 -3.55
N SER A 132 4.32 -1.44 -4.59
CA SER A 132 3.10 -0.64 -4.53
C SER A 132 2.18 -1.05 -5.67
N ALA A 133 0.91 -1.15 -5.40
CA ALA A 133 -0.12 -1.36 -6.40
C ALA A 133 -1.33 -0.51 -6.07
N ASP A 134 -1.84 0.21 -7.04
CA ASP A 134 -3.04 1.01 -6.90
C ASP A 134 -3.97 0.82 -8.10
N MET A 135 -5.27 0.82 -7.83
CA MET A 135 -6.31 0.60 -8.80
C MET A 135 -7.49 1.53 -8.54
N ALA A 136 -7.98 2.11 -9.61
CA ALA A 136 -9.29 2.75 -9.65
C ALA A 136 -10.17 2.03 -10.66
N MET A 137 -11.41 1.69 -10.31
CA MET A 137 -12.33 0.97 -11.20
C MET A 137 -13.76 1.45 -11.07
N SER A 138 -14.52 1.37 -12.17
CA SER A 138 -15.96 1.63 -12.14
C SER A 138 -16.69 0.56 -11.32
N MET A 139 -17.55 0.99 -10.38
CA MET A 139 -18.37 0.05 -9.62
C MET A 139 -19.57 -0.49 -10.41
N ASP A 140 -19.79 -0.06 -11.64
CA ASP A 140 -20.74 -0.68 -12.57
C ASP A 140 -20.39 -2.13 -12.90
N LEU A 141 -19.13 -2.55 -12.65
CA LEU A 141 -18.75 -3.98 -12.68
C LEU A 141 -19.65 -4.83 -11.75
N PHE A 142 -19.86 -4.39 -10.53
CA PHE A 142 -20.74 -5.08 -9.59
C PHE A 142 -22.22 -5.01 -10.01
N LYS A 143 -22.60 -3.95 -10.72
CA LYS A 143 -23.95 -3.84 -11.28
C LYS A 143 -24.16 -4.90 -12.38
N VAL A 144 -23.19 -5.08 -13.28
CA VAL A 144 -23.22 -6.17 -14.29
C VAL A 144 -23.39 -7.52 -13.60
N LEU A 145 -22.52 -7.82 -12.61
CA LEU A 145 -22.52 -9.11 -11.91
C LEU A 145 -23.80 -9.35 -11.10
N LYS A 146 -24.43 -8.28 -10.57
CA LYS A 146 -25.60 -8.41 -9.71
C LYS A 146 -26.92 -8.46 -10.46
N THR A 147 -27.06 -7.66 -11.51
CA THR A 147 -28.37 -7.52 -12.17
C THR A 147 -28.54 -8.48 -13.33
N LEU A 148 -27.45 -8.93 -13.97
CA LEU A 148 -27.47 -9.79 -15.18
C LEU A 148 -28.61 -9.42 -16.17
N GLY A 149 -28.98 -8.15 -16.14
CA GLY A 149 -30.08 -7.62 -16.95
C GLY A 149 -29.57 -7.17 -18.32
N ASN A 150 -30.39 -7.32 -19.36
CA ASN A 150 -30.06 -6.81 -20.69
C ASN A 150 -29.70 -5.32 -20.63
N GLY A 151 -28.52 -4.97 -21.06
CA GLY A 151 -28.07 -3.57 -21.04
C GLY A 151 -26.60 -3.40 -21.42
N THR A 152 -26.24 -2.16 -21.63
CA THR A 152 -24.84 -1.75 -21.82
C THR A 152 -24.37 -1.05 -20.55
N TYR A 153 -23.24 -1.48 -20.03
CA TYR A 153 -22.62 -0.97 -18.81
C TYR A 153 -21.26 -0.37 -19.17
N ASP A 154 -21.02 0.83 -18.70
CA ASP A 154 -19.74 1.51 -18.90
C ASP A 154 -18.82 1.22 -17.70
N LEU A 155 -17.81 0.41 -17.94
CA LEU A 155 -16.76 0.05 -17.01
C LEU A 155 -15.46 0.86 -17.28
N GLY A 156 -15.54 1.87 -18.14
CA GLY A 156 -14.43 2.76 -18.49
C GLY A 156 -13.86 3.51 -17.27
N ASN A 157 -12.75 4.19 -17.46
CA ASN A 157 -11.98 4.85 -16.40
C ASN A 157 -11.43 3.88 -15.34
N THR A 158 -11.21 2.63 -15.71
CA THR A 158 -10.45 1.69 -14.88
C THR A 158 -8.97 1.87 -15.16
N ALA A 159 -8.20 2.06 -14.11
CA ALA A 159 -6.75 2.20 -14.19
C ALA A 159 -6.09 1.34 -13.11
N ILE A 160 -4.96 0.74 -13.46
CA ILE A 160 -4.15 -0.09 -12.57
C ILE A 160 -2.71 0.39 -12.70
N SER A 161 -2.02 0.55 -11.58
CA SER A 161 -0.59 0.81 -11.53
C SER A 161 0.03 -0.10 -10.47
N ALA A 162 1.13 -0.75 -10.81
CA ALA A 162 1.90 -1.56 -9.87
C ALA A 162 3.39 -1.39 -10.15
N ASN A 163 4.17 -1.21 -9.10
CA ASN A 163 5.62 -1.03 -9.16
C ASN A 163 6.30 -1.86 -8.08
N ALA A 164 7.36 -2.56 -8.45
CA ALA A 164 8.28 -3.23 -7.53
C ALA A 164 9.69 -2.71 -7.77
N TYR A 165 10.35 -2.24 -6.71
CA TYR A 165 11.68 -1.65 -6.80
C TYR A 165 12.47 -1.77 -5.50
N LEU A 166 13.78 -1.68 -5.61
CA LEU A 166 14.68 -1.46 -4.47
C LEU A 166 15.02 0.02 -4.38
N ASP A 167 15.13 0.53 -3.17
CA ASP A 167 15.74 1.84 -2.92
C ASP A 167 16.97 1.71 -2.04
N ALA A 168 18.03 2.41 -2.39
CA ALA A 168 19.19 2.63 -1.55
C ALA A 168 19.24 4.13 -1.22
N TYR A 169 19.24 4.48 0.07
CA TYR A 169 19.12 5.87 0.48
C TYR A 169 20.24 6.33 1.40
N VAL A 170 20.52 7.62 1.33
CA VAL A 170 21.29 8.37 2.31
C VAL A 170 20.51 9.60 2.72
N GLY A 171 20.51 9.91 4.00
CA GLY A 171 19.83 11.08 4.54
C GLY A 171 20.60 11.77 5.64
N ALA A 172 20.29 13.03 5.85
CA ALA A 172 20.82 13.83 6.93
C ALA A 172 19.74 14.72 7.54
N ALA A 173 19.82 14.91 8.86
CA ALA A 173 19.00 15.89 9.57
C ALA A 173 19.87 16.70 10.52
N PHE A 174 19.61 18.01 10.60
CA PHE A 174 20.37 18.93 11.42
C PHE A 174 19.51 20.11 11.89
N ARG A 175 19.94 20.77 12.94
CA ARG A 175 19.31 21.99 13.42
C ARG A 175 19.82 23.19 12.63
N VAL A 176 18.90 23.92 12.03
CA VAL A 176 19.18 25.21 11.36
C VAL A 176 18.96 26.40 12.28
N HIS A 177 18.17 26.19 13.34
CA HIS A 177 17.91 27.16 14.41
C HIS A 177 17.70 26.40 15.71
N GLU A 178 17.76 27.07 16.86
CA GLU A 178 17.56 26.43 18.18
C GLU A 178 16.29 25.61 18.25
N ASN A 179 15.22 26.11 17.62
CA ASN A 179 13.90 25.51 17.61
C ASN A 179 13.52 24.80 16.30
N VAL A 180 14.38 24.84 15.27
CA VAL A 180 14.04 24.31 13.95
C VAL A 180 15.06 23.28 13.49
N LYS A 181 14.59 22.11 13.17
CA LYS A 181 15.35 21.00 12.59
C LYS A 181 14.81 20.72 11.18
N VAL A 182 15.69 20.48 10.24
CA VAL A 182 15.38 20.06 8.87
C VAL A 182 16.06 18.74 8.59
N GLY A 183 15.48 17.99 7.67
CA GLY A 183 16.04 16.72 7.21
C GLY A 183 15.73 16.49 5.74
N ALA A 184 16.63 15.77 5.08
CA ALA A 184 16.44 15.32 3.71
C ALA A 184 17.02 13.92 3.51
N LYS A 185 16.43 13.16 2.58
CA LYS A 185 16.96 11.90 2.07
C LYS A 185 17.00 11.94 0.55
N VAL A 186 18.04 11.36 -0.02
CA VAL A 186 18.13 11.06 -1.44
C VAL A 186 18.12 9.55 -1.60
N LYS A 187 17.32 9.06 -2.53
CA LYS A 187 17.12 7.64 -2.81
C LYS A 187 17.54 7.34 -4.24
N PHE A 188 18.36 6.34 -4.41
CA PHE A 188 18.64 5.71 -5.69
C PHE A 188 17.75 4.51 -5.85
N LEU A 189 17.03 4.44 -6.96
CA LEU A 189 16.00 3.43 -7.20
C LEU A 189 16.47 2.45 -8.27
N MET A 190 16.19 1.16 -8.03
CA MET A 190 16.39 0.08 -9.00
C MET A 190 15.03 -0.60 -9.25
N GLY A 191 14.45 -0.36 -10.42
CA GLY A 191 13.20 -0.95 -10.85
C GLY A 191 13.34 -2.45 -11.10
N ILE A 192 12.42 -3.23 -10.54
CA ILE A 192 12.35 -4.69 -10.71
C ILE A 192 11.25 -5.04 -11.70
N ALA A 193 10.04 -4.54 -11.44
CA ALA A 193 8.88 -4.76 -12.30
C ALA A 193 7.92 -3.58 -12.21
N SER A 194 7.25 -3.31 -13.31
CA SER A 194 6.17 -2.32 -13.40
C SER A 194 5.07 -2.81 -14.30
N LEU A 195 3.84 -2.46 -13.96
CA LEU A 195 2.65 -2.65 -14.78
C LEU A 195 1.78 -1.41 -14.65
N GLU A 196 1.44 -0.80 -15.77
CA GLU A 196 0.44 0.23 -15.86
C GLU A 196 -0.58 -0.15 -16.91
N ALA A 197 -1.85 -0.10 -16.58
CA ALA A 197 -2.95 -0.34 -17.51
C ALA A 197 -4.02 0.74 -17.32
N GLN A 198 -4.49 1.30 -18.42
CA GLN A 198 -5.56 2.29 -18.44
C GLN A 198 -6.59 1.88 -19.49
N PHE A 199 -7.82 1.68 -19.07
CA PHE A 199 -8.91 1.32 -19.94
C PHE A 199 -9.72 2.58 -20.27
N SER A 200 -9.67 2.99 -21.53
CA SER A 200 -10.45 4.13 -22.05
C SER A 200 -11.88 3.75 -22.38
N GLU A 201 -12.09 2.49 -22.76
CA GLU A 201 -13.38 1.91 -23.04
C GLU A 201 -13.39 0.48 -22.50
N LEU A 202 -14.33 0.22 -21.61
CA LEU A 202 -14.62 -1.11 -21.11
C LEU A 202 -16.14 -1.18 -21.00
N GLN A 203 -16.78 -1.66 -22.07
CA GLN A 203 -18.24 -1.78 -22.14
C GLN A 203 -18.63 -3.24 -22.04
N ALA A 204 -19.46 -3.57 -21.08
CA ALA A 204 -20.10 -4.87 -20.99
C ALA A 204 -21.53 -4.79 -21.55
N ARG A 205 -21.86 -5.65 -22.52
CA ARG A 205 -23.21 -5.84 -23.03
C ARG A 205 -23.73 -7.17 -22.53
N VAL A 206 -24.77 -7.10 -21.74
CA VAL A 206 -25.37 -8.28 -21.13
C VAL A 206 -26.60 -8.67 -21.95
N TYR A 207 -26.63 -9.91 -22.41
CA TYR A 207 -27.75 -10.56 -23.09
C TYR A 207 -28.30 -11.69 -22.21
N PRO A 208 -29.50 -12.22 -22.45
CA PRO A 208 -30.06 -13.31 -21.64
C PRO A 208 -29.18 -14.56 -21.56
N GLU A 209 -28.40 -14.84 -22.61
CA GLU A 209 -27.61 -16.07 -22.74
C GLU A 209 -26.09 -15.82 -22.74
N LYS A 210 -25.67 -14.55 -22.83
CA LYS A 210 -24.24 -14.22 -22.86
C LYS A 210 -23.94 -12.79 -22.42
N VAL A 211 -22.71 -12.55 -22.03
CA VAL A 211 -22.15 -11.22 -21.81
C VAL A 211 -21.02 -10.98 -22.81
N ASP A 212 -21.17 -9.97 -23.64
CA ASP A 212 -20.10 -9.50 -24.51
C ASP A 212 -19.47 -8.26 -23.86
N ALA A 213 -18.17 -8.20 -23.76
CA ALA A 213 -17.45 -7.00 -23.33
C ALA A 213 -16.51 -6.52 -24.43
N ALA A 214 -16.61 -5.25 -24.76
CA ALA A 214 -15.64 -4.57 -25.60
C ALA A 214 -14.61 -3.88 -24.70
N VAL A 215 -13.35 -4.17 -24.93
CA VAL A 215 -12.23 -3.61 -24.17
C VAL A 215 -11.36 -2.79 -25.10
N ASN A 216 -11.10 -1.54 -24.72
CA ASN A 216 -10.11 -0.69 -25.36
C ASN A 216 -9.28 -0.02 -24.26
N GLY A 217 -8.00 -0.24 -24.28
CA GLY A 217 -7.10 0.27 -23.27
C GLY A 217 -5.65 0.23 -23.73
N THR A 218 -4.82 0.88 -22.97
CA THR A 218 -3.36 0.84 -23.12
C THR A 218 -2.78 0.16 -21.90
N PHE A 219 -1.74 -0.61 -22.10
CA PHE A 219 -0.93 -1.13 -21.02
C PHE A 219 0.55 -0.96 -21.35
N ARG A 220 1.36 -0.91 -20.32
CA ARG A 220 2.81 -0.97 -20.42
C ARG A 220 3.34 -1.66 -19.18
N GLY A 221 4.43 -2.37 -19.34
CA GLY A 221 5.05 -3.13 -18.26
C GLY A 221 6.53 -3.31 -18.49
N SER A 222 7.25 -3.53 -17.41
CA SER A 222 8.67 -3.83 -17.41
C SER A 222 8.94 -4.95 -16.40
N GLY A 223 9.95 -5.78 -16.66
CA GLY A 223 10.29 -6.89 -15.79
C GLY A 223 9.27 -8.04 -15.78
N ILE A 224 8.26 -8.01 -16.65
CA ILE A 224 7.22 -9.04 -16.78
C ILE A 224 7.53 -9.84 -18.02
N MET A 225 7.48 -11.18 -17.93
CA MET A 225 7.64 -12.03 -19.10
C MET A 225 6.39 -11.96 -19.98
N PHE A 226 6.57 -11.43 -21.17
CA PHE A 226 5.58 -11.51 -22.25
C PHE A 226 6.05 -12.49 -23.30
N ASP A 227 5.20 -13.41 -23.65
CA ASP A 227 5.46 -14.31 -24.78
C ASP A 227 5.11 -13.60 -26.10
N ASN A 228 6.14 -12.94 -26.68
CA ASN A 228 5.99 -12.24 -27.97
C ASN A 228 5.58 -13.14 -29.14
N SER A 229 5.71 -14.48 -29.00
CA SER A 229 5.25 -15.43 -30.03
C SER A 229 3.74 -15.48 -30.16
N ARG A 230 3.02 -14.96 -29.17
CA ARG A 230 1.56 -14.95 -29.11
C ARG A 230 0.93 -13.61 -29.52
N VAL A 231 1.73 -12.66 -29.98
CA VAL A 231 1.22 -11.38 -30.49
C VAL A 231 0.24 -11.63 -31.63
N GLY A 232 -0.98 -11.09 -31.49
CA GLY A 232 -2.07 -11.31 -32.46
C GLY A 232 -2.89 -12.59 -32.27
N GLN A 233 -2.56 -13.42 -31.26
CA GLN A 233 -3.36 -14.58 -30.89
C GLN A 233 -4.26 -14.25 -29.67
N GLU A 234 -5.30 -15.04 -29.47
CA GLU A 234 -6.09 -14.99 -28.25
C GLU A 234 -5.25 -15.50 -27.08
N VAL A 235 -5.05 -14.67 -26.06
CA VAL A 235 -4.21 -15.00 -24.91
C VAL A 235 -5.01 -14.86 -23.61
N ASN A 236 -4.88 -15.82 -22.72
CA ASN A 236 -5.44 -15.72 -21.38
C ASN A 236 -4.58 -14.72 -20.55
N ILE A 237 -5.21 -13.79 -19.85
CA ILE A 237 -4.51 -12.82 -19.00
C ILE A 237 -3.61 -13.53 -17.95
N ALA A 238 -4.03 -14.66 -17.40
CA ALA A 238 -3.25 -15.42 -16.44
C ALA A 238 -1.93 -15.95 -17.04
N ASP A 239 -1.92 -16.29 -18.33
CA ASP A 239 -0.72 -16.73 -19.03
C ASP A 239 0.21 -15.57 -19.39
N MET A 240 -0.32 -14.35 -19.47
CA MET A 240 0.45 -13.15 -19.74
C MET A 240 1.20 -12.62 -18.50
N LEU A 241 0.68 -12.89 -17.30
CA LEU A 241 1.25 -12.44 -16.03
C LEU A 241 2.20 -13.46 -15.42
N ASN A 242 3.00 -14.14 -16.22
CA ASN A 242 3.99 -15.07 -15.68
C ASN A 242 5.12 -14.32 -14.98
N MET A 243 4.96 -14.15 -13.65
CA MET A 243 5.92 -13.48 -12.79
C MET A 243 7.06 -14.44 -12.41
N ASN A 244 8.03 -14.60 -13.28
CA ASN A 244 9.24 -15.35 -12.96
C ASN A 244 10.24 -14.46 -12.24
N VAL A 245 10.38 -14.64 -10.93
CA VAL A 245 11.27 -13.86 -10.07
C VAL A 245 12.74 -13.92 -10.53
N GLY A 246 13.19 -15.07 -11.03
CA GLY A 246 14.54 -15.22 -11.56
C GLY A 246 14.77 -14.33 -12.78
N TYR A 247 13.81 -14.32 -13.69
CA TYR A 247 13.82 -13.46 -14.87
C TYR A 247 13.83 -11.96 -14.50
N MET A 248 13.00 -11.53 -13.56
CA MET A 248 12.96 -10.15 -13.06
C MET A 248 14.31 -9.69 -12.54
N LEU A 249 14.99 -10.54 -11.75
CA LEU A 249 16.27 -10.21 -11.14
C LEU A 249 17.45 -10.24 -12.10
N ASP A 250 17.39 -11.05 -13.14
CA ASP A 250 18.45 -11.15 -14.14
C ASP A 250 18.37 -9.98 -15.15
N ASN A 251 17.24 -9.27 -15.20
CA ASN A 251 16.96 -8.21 -16.17
C ASN A 251 16.75 -6.82 -15.52
N ILE A 252 17.33 -6.58 -14.34
CA ILE A 252 17.27 -5.24 -13.73
C ILE A 252 18.11 -4.27 -14.56
N ASN A 253 17.43 -3.38 -15.30
CA ASN A 253 18.02 -2.35 -16.15
C ASN A 253 17.36 -0.98 -15.99
N SER A 254 16.44 -0.86 -15.04
CA SER A 254 15.60 0.31 -14.81
C SER A 254 16.05 1.04 -13.54
N PHE A 255 16.26 2.35 -13.65
CA PHE A 255 16.78 3.14 -12.55
C PHE A 255 15.99 4.43 -12.36
N GLY A 256 16.06 4.96 -11.16
CA GLY A 256 15.37 6.19 -10.82
C GLY A 256 15.96 6.89 -9.61
N ALA A 257 15.33 7.97 -9.24
CA ALA A 257 15.70 8.73 -8.06
C ALA A 257 14.43 9.24 -7.34
N ALA A 258 14.54 9.36 -6.03
CA ALA A 258 13.52 10.01 -5.22
C ALA A 258 14.17 10.81 -4.09
N PHE A 259 13.42 11.72 -3.52
CA PHE A 259 13.86 12.49 -2.38
C PHE A 259 12.74 12.66 -1.35
N ASP A 260 13.17 12.76 -0.08
CA ASP A 260 12.33 13.15 1.04
C ASP A 260 12.87 14.44 1.62
N VAL A 261 11.98 15.35 1.99
CA VAL A 261 12.32 16.60 2.69
C VAL A 261 11.34 16.80 3.83
N GLY A 262 11.85 17.25 4.97
CA GLY A 262 10.99 17.53 6.11
C GLY A 262 11.58 18.54 7.07
N ALA A 263 10.71 19.06 7.92
CA ALA A 263 11.06 20.00 8.97
C ALA A 263 10.28 19.69 10.25
N GLU A 264 10.86 20.07 11.38
CA GLU A 264 10.25 20.07 12.71
C GLU A 264 10.58 21.39 13.40
N ALA A 265 9.60 22.05 13.95
CA ALA A 265 9.76 23.26 14.76
C ALA A 265 9.18 23.06 16.16
N ASN A 266 9.94 23.47 17.17
CA ASN A 266 9.59 23.35 18.59
C ASN A 266 9.26 24.73 19.17
N PHE A 267 8.16 24.82 19.89
CA PHE A 267 7.67 26.02 20.52
C PHE A 267 7.36 25.75 22.00
N LEU A 268 7.15 26.80 22.79
CA LEU A 268 6.74 26.72 24.18
C LEU A 268 7.68 25.79 25.01
N ASP A 269 8.97 26.02 24.92
CA ASP A 269 9.99 25.21 25.62
C ASP A 269 9.87 23.68 25.30
N ASN A 270 9.65 23.36 24.02
CA ASN A 270 9.44 22.01 23.51
C ASN A 270 8.10 21.35 23.89
N GLN A 271 7.15 22.09 24.46
CA GLN A 271 5.81 21.56 24.71
C GLN A 271 5.00 21.39 23.42
N LEU A 272 5.16 22.30 22.47
CA LEU A 272 4.47 22.24 21.18
C LEU A 272 5.47 21.95 20.06
N LYS A 273 5.25 20.87 19.31
CA LYS A 273 6.04 20.50 18.13
C LYS A 273 5.14 20.53 16.91
N VAL A 274 5.62 21.18 15.85
CA VAL A 274 4.96 21.23 14.55
C VAL A 274 5.92 20.69 13.51
N SER A 275 5.44 19.85 12.62
CA SER A 275 6.30 19.20 11.61
C SER A 275 5.57 19.00 10.30
N ALA A 276 6.32 19.05 9.21
CA ALA A 276 5.80 18.75 7.88
C ALA A 276 6.88 18.05 7.04
N ALA A 277 6.45 17.20 6.11
CA ALA A 277 7.33 16.50 5.19
C ALA A 277 6.64 16.12 3.89
N ILE A 278 7.46 15.97 2.86
CA ILE A 278 7.14 15.27 1.61
C ILE A 278 8.09 14.08 1.54
N THR A 279 7.57 12.88 1.28
CA THR A 279 8.36 11.66 1.19
C THR A 279 8.07 10.91 -0.11
N ASP A 280 9.08 10.20 -0.61
CA ASP A 280 9.02 9.37 -1.81
C ASP A 280 8.72 10.14 -3.11
N LEU A 281 9.01 11.45 -3.17
CA LEU A 281 8.82 12.23 -4.38
C LEU A 281 9.91 11.88 -5.40
N GLY A 282 9.53 11.08 -6.42
CA GLY A 282 10.50 10.53 -7.36
C GLY A 282 9.90 9.81 -8.54
N PHE A 283 10.77 9.23 -9.35
CA PHE A 283 10.40 8.54 -10.58
C PHE A 283 11.36 7.38 -10.87
N ILE A 284 10.91 6.43 -11.69
CA ILE A 284 11.73 5.37 -12.27
C ILE A 284 11.63 5.46 -13.79
N CYS A 285 12.80 5.47 -14.45
CA CYS A 285 12.93 5.31 -15.89
C CYS A 285 13.04 3.82 -16.19
N TRP A 286 12.03 3.27 -16.82
CA TRP A 286 11.99 1.89 -17.27
C TRP A 286 12.68 1.81 -18.62
N ALA A 287 13.93 1.37 -18.62
CA ALA A 287 14.79 1.39 -19.78
C ALA A 287 14.35 0.42 -20.87
N PRO A 288 14.64 0.70 -22.16
CA PRO A 288 14.29 -0.19 -23.25
C PRO A 288 15.01 -1.52 -23.12
N GLY A 289 14.30 -2.57 -23.45
CA GLY A 289 14.89 -3.90 -23.42
C GLY A 289 13.85 -4.96 -23.75
N THR A 290 14.29 -6.21 -23.72
CA THR A 290 13.44 -7.36 -23.95
C THR A 290 12.34 -7.54 -22.87
N THR A 291 12.48 -6.81 -21.76
CA THR A 291 11.57 -6.88 -20.61
C THR A 291 10.47 -5.82 -20.62
N ASN A 292 10.59 -4.80 -21.45
CA ASN A 292 9.59 -3.73 -21.54
C ASN A 292 8.59 -4.05 -22.64
N VAL A 293 7.31 -3.90 -22.30
CA VAL A 293 6.21 -4.10 -23.23
C VAL A 293 5.22 -2.94 -23.11
N ALA A 294 4.70 -2.52 -24.23
CA ALA A 294 3.59 -1.59 -24.30
C ALA A 294 2.64 -2.01 -25.39
N GLY A 295 1.36 -1.73 -25.24
CA GLY A 295 0.39 -2.10 -26.25
C GLY A 295 -1.00 -1.58 -25.97
N THR A 296 -1.89 -1.86 -26.90
CA THR A 296 -3.33 -1.63 -26.77
C THR A 296 -4.03 -2.95 -26.55
N LEU A 297 -4.91 -3.00 -25.58
CA LEU A 297 -5.80 -4.12 -25.32
C LEU A 297 -7.11 -3.87 -26.06
N THR A 298 -7.41 -4.71 -27.05
CA THR A 298 -8.72 -4.74 -27.67
C THR A 298 -9.19 -6.17 -27.62
N GLY A 299 -10.34 -6.43 -27.06
CA GLY A 299 -10.83 -7.79 -26.95
C GLY A 299 -12.33 -7.84 -26.73
N ASN A 300 -12.90 -9.00 -26.99
CA ASN A 300 -14.26 -9.32 -26.63
C ASN A 300 -14.24 -10.42 -25.58
N PHE A 301 -14.99 -10.19 -24.53
CA PHE A 301 -15.22 -11.15 -23.47
C PHE A 301 -16.59 -11.77 -23.69
N GLU A 302 -16.66 -13.09 -23.69
CA GLU A 302 -17.91 -13.83 -23.76
C GLU A 302 -18.06 -14.67 -22.50
N PHE A 303 -19.15 -14.43 -21.75
CA PHE A 303 -19.49 -15.19 -20.54
C PHE A 303 -20.78 -15.96 -20.82
N ASN A 304 -20.72 -17.29 -20.75
CA ASN A 304 -21.80 -18.20 -21.14
C ASN A 304 -22.70 -18.64 -19.97
N GLY A 305 -22.75 -17.84 -18.88
CA GLY A 305 -23.69 -18.06 -17.76
C GLY A 305 -23.07 -18.70 -16.51
N VAL A 306 -23.76 -18.53 -15.38
CA VAL A 306 -23.46 -19.21 -14.11
C VAL A 306 -24.47 -20.32 -13.96
N ASN A 307 -24.03 -21.56 -13.87
CA ASN A 307 -24.91 -22.67 -13.55
C ASN A 307 -25.25 -22.62 -12.05
N VAL A 308 -26.47 -22.18 -11.76
CA VAL A 308 -26.95 -21.92 -10.38
C VAL A 308 -27.19 -23.23 -9.61
N GLU A 309 -27.20 -24.39 -10.28
CA GLU A 309 -27.51 -25.69 -9.65
C GLU A 309 -26.28 -26.41 -9.08
N SER A 310 -25.08 -26.03 -9.45
CA SER A 310 -23.86 -26.69 -9.01
C SER A 310 -22.95 -25.78 -8.23
N GLU A 311 -23.22 -25.08 -7.27
CA GLU A 311 -22.33 -24.25 -6.39
C GLU A 311 -20.84 -24.05 -6.86
N GLU A 312 -20.49 -24.61 -8.00
CA GLU A 312 -19.23 -24.40 -8.70
C GLU A 312 -19.39 -23.18 -9.60
N LEU A 313 -18.67 -22.11 -9.27
CA LEU A 313 -18.28 -21.08 -10.24
C LEU A 313 -17.57 -21.86 -11.35
N ASP A 314 -18.28 -22.13 -12.44
CA ASP A 314 -17.64 -22.68 -13.63
C ASP A 314 -16.65 -21.63 -14.15
N SER A 315 -15.42 -21.76 -13.70
CA SER A 315 -14.29 -20.89 -14.00
C SER A 315 -13.78 -21.07 -15.43
N SER A 316 -14.53 -21.71 -16.28
CA SER A 316 -14.25 -21.88 -17.71
C SER A 316 -14.52 -20.64 -18.56
N GLY A 317 -15.02 -19.57 -17.97
CA GLY A 317 -15.01 -18.25 -18.58
C GLY A 317 -13.59 -17.73 -18.73
N SER A 318 -12.86 -18.23 -19.71
CA SER A 318 -11.56 -17.68 -20.07
C SER A 318 -11.75 -16.29 -20.64
N PHE A 319 -11.18 -15.28 -19.99
CA PHE A 319 -10.99 -13.97 -20.58
C PHE A 319 -10.03 -14.14 -21.76
N LYS A 320 -10.56 -14.15 -22.96
CA LYS A 320 -9.74 -14.16 -24.16
C LYS A 320 -9.52 -12.71 -24.57
N MET A 321 -8.33 -12.20 -24.36
CA MET A 321 -7.92 -10.90 -24.88
C MET A 321 -7.13 -11.12 -26.15
N ALA A 322 -7.59 -10.56 -27.26
CA ALA A 322 -6.81 -10.46 -28.46
C ALA A 322 -5.93 -9.23 -28.41
N MET A 323 -4.61 -9.40 -28.32
CA MET A 323 -3.65 -8.32 -28.45
C MET A 323 -3.43 -8.05 -29.94
N ARG A 324 -3.80 -6.86 -30.40
CA ARG A 324 -3.65 -6.51 -31.80
C ARG A 324 -2.26 -6.04 -32.19
N GLU A 325 -1.60 -5.31 -31.34
CA GLU A 325 -0.24 -4.84 -31.56
C GLU A 325 0.47 -4.70 -30.20
N VAL A 326 1.60 -5.37 -30.07
CA VAL A 326 2.56 -5.08 -29.02
C VAL A 326 3.77 -4.47 -29.70
N PRO A 327 3.89 -3.14 -29.74
CA PRO A 327 5.09 -2.51 -30.26
C PRO A 327 6.29 -2.94 -29.41
N LYS A 328 7.49 -2.95 -29.98
CA LYS A 328 8.72 -3.07 -29.17
C LYS A 328 8.63 -2.06 -28.05
N GLY A 329 8.91 -2.52 -26.81
CA GLY A 329 8.86 -1.66 -25.65
C GLY A 329 9.66 -0.37 -25.87
N GLU A 330 9.01 0.74 -25.62
CA GLU A 330 9.62 2.06 -25.56
C GLU A 330 9.97 2.36 -24.11
N ASP A 331 10.96 3.22 -23.89
CA ASP A 331 11.26 3.75 -22.56
C ASP A 331 10.04 4.48 -22.03
N TYR A 332 9.76 4.30 -20.77
CA TYR A 332 8.76 5.11 -20.10
C TYR A 332 9.18 5.48 -18.68
N VAL A 333 8.58 6.52 -18.16
CA VAL A 333 8.81 7.00 -16.82
C VAL A 333 7.53 6.81 -16.02
N SER A 334 7.63 6.16 -14.85
CA SER A 334 6.55 6.13 -13.88
C SER A 334 6.93 6.97 -12.66
N MET A 335 5.96 7.72 -12.14
CA MET A 335 6.14 8.42 -10.85
C MET A 335 5.95 7.43 -9.72
N LEU A 336 6.66 7.65 -8.61
CA LEU A 336 6.40 6.93 -7.38
C LEU A 336 5.13 7.46 -6.70
N ASN A 337 4.50 6.59 -5.93
CA ASN A 337 3.50 7.04 -4.95
C ASN A 337 4.22 7.85 -3.87
N PHE A 338 3.82 9.09 -3.64
CA PHE A 338 4.47 9.98 -2.68
C PHE A 338 3.48 10.47 -1.61
N SER A 339 4.00 10.94 -0.48
CA SER A 339 3.18 11.33 0.65
C SER A 339 3.50 12.72 1.19
N PHE A 340 2.46 13.42 1.63
CA PHE A 340 2.55 14.64 2.45
C PHE A 340 2.16 14.30 3.88
N ASN A 341 3.00 14.66 4.83
CA ASN A 341 2.77 14.48 6.25
C ASN A 341 2.83 15.84 6.95
N ALA A 342 1.83 16.17 7.75
CA ALA A 342 1.83 17.36 8.59
C ALA A 342 1.35 16.98 9.99
N GLY A 343 2.17 17.23 11.00
CA GLY A 343 1.93 16.81 12.36
C GLY A 343 2.05 17.95 13.37
N VAL A 344 1.18 17.91 14.38
CA VAL A 344 1.24 18.75 15.58
C VAL A 344 1.22 17.85 16.78
N GLU A 345 2.14 18.06 17.73
CA GLU A 345 2.21 17.32 18.99
C GLU A 345 2.29 18.30 20.15
N TYR A 346 1.44 18.10 21.17
CA TYR A 346 1.47 18.85 22.41
C TYR A 346 1.85 17.94 23.57
N ASN A 347 2.98 18.25 24.22
CA ASN A 347 3.59 17.46 25.29
C ASN A 347 3.22 18.01 26.67
N ILE A 348 2.87 17.10 27.57
CA ILE A 348 2.61 17.40 28.97
C ILE A 348 3.42 16.46 29.88
N LEU A 349 3.51 16.79 31.16
CA LEU A 349 4.20 15.98 32.18
C LEU A 349 5.65 15.62 31.79
N ASP A 350 6.44 16.60 31.42
CA ASP A 350 7.83 16.41 30.98
C ASP A 350 7.96 15.39 29.83
N ASN A 351 7.10 15.52 28.83
CA ASN A 351 7.07 14.64 27.66
C ASN A 351 6.63 13.18 27.93
N ARG A 352 6.04 12.89 29.08
CA ARG A 352 5.53 11.54 29.40
C ARG A 352 4.21 11.22 28.70
N ILE A 353 3.41 12.25 28.48
CA ILE A 353 2.16 12.16 27.72
C ILE A 353 2.18 13.22 26.63
N ALA A 354 1.79 12.86 25.43
CA ALA A 354 1.64 13.79 24.33
C ALA A 354 0.37 13.53 23.53
N PHE A 355 -0.26 14.61 23.08
CA PHE A 355 -1.41 14.57 22.19
C PHE A 355 -0.93 14.93 20.78
N GLY A 356 -1.12 14.04 19.84
CA GLY A 356 -0.71 14.21 18.45
C GLY A 356 -1.90 14.35 17.51
N LEU A 357 -1.74 15.17 16.50
CA LEU A 357 -2.64 15.26 15.34
C LEU A 357 -1.79 15.19 14.07
N LEU A 358 -2.02 14.18 13.25
CA LEU A 358 -1.30 13.92 12.00
C LEU A 358 -2.28 13.95 10.82
N SER A 359 -1.99 14.80 9.85
CA SER A 359 -2.58 14.75 8.52
C SER A 359 -1.62 14.02 7.58
N HIS A 360 -2.07 12.91 7.02
CA HIS A 360 -1.34 12.13 6.03
C HIS A 360 -2.11 12.13 4.73
N THR A 361 -1.47 12.54 3.64
CA THR A 361 -2.04 12.49 2.29
C THR A 361 -1.10 11.69 1.40
N LYS A 362 -1.61 10.63 0.78
CA LYS A 362 -0.88 9.83 -0.19
C LYS A 362 -1.43 10.07 -1.59
N VAL A 363 -0.53 10.33 -2.51
CA VAL A 363 -0.81 10.51 -3.94
C VAL A 363 -0.25 9.30 -4.67
N CYS A 364 -1.15 8.50 -5.23
CA CYS A 364 -0.86 7.33 -6.04
C CYS A 364 -1.10 7.66 -7.52
N ASN A 365 -0.63 6.82 -8.40
CA ASN A 365 -0.78 7.03 -9.85
C ASN A 365 -2.25 7.03 -10.30
N THR A 366 -3.11 6.22 -9.69
CA THR A 366 -4.52 6.14 -10.04
C THR A 366 -5.46 6.90 -9.11
N MET A 367 -4.98 7.32 -7.92
CA MET A 367 -5.83 7.95 -6.91
C MET A 367 -5.03 8.79 -5.91
N ALA A 368 -5.74 9.62 -5.13
CA ALA A 368 -5.19 10.22 -3.92
C ALA A 368 -6.16 10.00 -2.75
N TYR A 369 -5.62 9.90 -1.54
CA TYR A 369 -6.41 9.82 -0.32
C TYR A 369 -5.73 10.58 0.83
N SER A 370 -6.54 11.05 1.78
CA SER A 370 -6.07 11.79 2.95
C SER A 370 -6.70 11.21 4.21
N GLU A 371 -5.91 11.16 5.26
CA GLU A 371 -6.27 10.64 6.57
C GLU A 371 -5.88 11.64 7.64
N LEU A 372 -6.72 11.79 8.65
CA LEU A 372 -6.45 12.60 9.83
C LEU A 372 -6.44 11.69 11.05
N THR A 373 -5.31 11.60 11.72
CA THR A 373 -5.11 10.72 12.88
C THR A 373 -4.87 11.56 14.13
N ALA A 374 -5.72 11.40 15.14
CA ALA A 374 -5.48 11.91 16.48
C ALA A 374 -4.87 10.79 17.33
N SER A 375 -3.86 11.11 18.15
CA SER A 375 -3.16 10.12 18.96
C SER A 375 -2.88 10.61 20.39
N VAL A 376 -2.80 9.64 21.28
CA VAL A 376 -2.26 9.84 22.63
C VAL A 376 -1.02 8.97 22.75
N ASN A 377 0.11 9.61 23.03
CA ASN A 377 1.41 8.99 23.10
C ASN A 377 1.85 8.92 24.55
N PHE A 378 2.12 7.72 25.04
CA PHE A 378 2.58 7.45 26.39
C PHE A 378 4.07 7.10 26.40
N ARG A 379 4.85 7.79 27.20
CA ARG A 379 6.29 7.58 27.35
C ARG A 379 6.64 7.44 28.84
N PRO A 380 6.13 6.41 29.54
CA PRO A 380 6.29 6.27 30.99
C PRO A 380 7.73 6.09 31.41
N LEU A 381 8.54 5.50 30.55
CA LEU A 381 9.94 5.19 30.74
C LEU A 381 10.76 5.58 29.50
N ASN A 382 12.02 5.90 29.68
CA ASN A 382 12.91 6.29 28.58
C ASN A 382 13.17 5.19 27.53
N TRP A 383 12.70 3.99 27.76
CA TRP A 383 12.85 2.83 26.88
C TRP A 383 11.52 2.21 26.44
N LEU A 384 10.40 2.79 26.87
CA LEU A 384 9.06 2.30 26.57
C LEU A 384 8.17 3.44 26.07
N SER A 385 7.61 3.27 24.88
CA SER A 385 6.60 4.17 24.33
C SER A 385 5.44 3.37 23.80
N ALA A 386 4.24 3.84 24.03
CA ALA A 386 3.00 3.28 23.47
C ALA A 386 2.16 4.42 22.88
N THR A 387 1.48 4.14 21.80
CA THR A 387 0.56 5.07 21.14
C THR A 387 -0.79 4.41 20.96
N VAL A 388 -1.84 5.14 21.30
CA VAL A 388 -3.21 4.83 20.92
C VAL A 388 -3.70 5.94 20.00
N SER A 389 -4.30 5.60 18.89
CA SER A 389 -4.77 6.57 17.91
C SER A 389 -6.18 6.29 17.44
N HIS A 390 -6.76 7.31 16.84
CA HIS A 390 -8.05 7.25 16.17
C HIS A 390 -7.94 7.99 14.84
N THR A 391 -8.18 7.27 13.74
CA THR A 391 -8.06 7.82 12.39
C THR A 391 -9.44 8.08 11.79
N PHE A 392 -9.62 9.29 11.27
CA PHE A 392 -10.84 9.76 10.61
C PHE A 392 -10.71 9.58 9.10
N LEU A 393 -11.40 8.59 8.55
CA LEU A 393 -11.31 8.25 7.12
C LEU A 393 -12.36 8.94 6.25
N ASN A 394 -13.45 9.46 6.82
CA ASN A 394 -14.47 10.26 6.12
C ASN A 394 -15.59 10.68 7.09
N ARG A 395 -16.36 11.75 6.70
CA ARG A 395 -17.38 12.42 7.54
C ARG A 395 -18.49 11.53 8.12
N ASN A 396 -18.76 10.35 7.56
CA ASN A 396 -19.92 9.53 7.92
C ASN A 396 -19.57 8.16 8.51
N ARG A 397 -18.35 7.97 9.07
CA ARG A 397 -17.92 6.66 9.54
C ARG A 397 -17.33 6.69 10.93
N PRO A 398 -17.62 5.68 11.77
CA PRO A 398 -16.92 5.52 13.03
C PRO A 398 -15.43 5.42 12.73
N GLY A 399 -14.64 6.12 13.52
CA GLY A 399 -13.19 6.10 13.39
C GLY A 399 -12.62 4.72 13.67
N ILE A 400 -11.45 4.52 13.16
CA ILE A 400 -10.69 3.29 13.30
C ILE A 400 -9.59 3.56 14.32
N PHE A 401 -9.42 2.65 15.28
CA PHE A 401 -8.39 2.77 16.30
C PHE A 401 -7.08 2.18 15.82
N GLY A 402 -5.99 2.73 16.31
CA GLY A 402 -4.64 2.23 16.12
C GLY A 402 -3.94 2.05 17.45
N PHE A 403 -2.98 1.14 17.45
CA PHE A 403 -2.11 0.88 18.59
C PHE A 403 -0.69 0.63 18.10
N ALA A 404 0.29 1.22 18.78
CA ALA A 404 1.69 0.93 18.54
C ALA A 404 2.47 0.87 19.84
N LEU A 405 3.51 0.04 19.81
CA LEU A 405 4.41 -0.18 20.92
C LEU A 405 5.86 -0.11 20.44
N ASN A 406 6.68 0.65 21.14
CA ASN A 406 8.11 0.68 20.95
C ASN A 406 8.83 0.38 22.26
N ILE A 407 9.61 -0.68 22.27
CA ILE A 407 10.40 -1.14 23.40
C ILE A 407 11.87 -1.04 22.99
N HIS A 408 12.60 -0.09 23.60
CA HIS A 408 13.99 0.18 23.24
C HIS A 408 14.93 0.29 24.44
N PRO A 409 15.07 -0.79 25.23
CA PRO A 409 16.07 -0.86 26.31
C PRO A 409 17.48 -0.76 25.74
N CYS A 410 18.49 -0.85 26.60
CA CYS A 410 19.88 -0.81 26.14
C CYS A 410 20.13 -1.94 25.11
N GLY A 411 20.55 -1.55 23.90
CA GLY A 411 21.01 -2.47 22.85
C GLY A 411 19.95 -2.92 21.84
N ILE A 412 18.67 -2.99 22.18
CA ILE A 412 17.63 -3.48 21.27
C ILE A 412 16.53 -2.42 21.12
N ASN A 413 15.93 -2.34 19.95
CA ASN A 413 14.74 -1.55 19.64
C ASN A 413 13.75 -2.44 18.92
N ILE A 414 12.62 -2.73 19.55
CA ILE A 414 11.52 -3.48 18.97
C ILE A 414 10.36 -2.53 18.79
N TYR A 415 9.86 -2.50 17.58
CA TYR A 415 8.72 -1.67 17.21
C TYR A 415 7.66 -2.51 16.52
N THR A 416 6.41 -2.36 16.96
CA THR A 416 5.26 -3.04 16.34
C THR A 416 4.01 -2.19 16.49
N GLY A 417 3.08 -2.35 15.58
CA GLY A 417 1.78 -1.69 15.67
C GLY A 417 0.84 -2.03 14.53
N LEU A 418 -0.40 -1.57 14.74
CA LEU A 418 -1.52 -1.63 13.84
C LEU A 418 -2.16 -0.24 13.84
N ASP A 419 -2.28 0.42 12.69
CA ASP A 419 -2.89 1.76 12.66
C ASP A 419 -4.41 1.71 12.46
N PHE A 420 -4.94 0.59 11.98
CA PHE A 420 -6.34 0.46 11.64
C PHE A 420 -6.92 -0.83 12.25
N ILE A 421 -7.38 -0.73 13.48
CA ILE A 421 -8.07 -1.82 14.18
C ILE A 421 -9.56 -1.52 14.09
N ASP A 422 -10.29 -2.37 13.37
CA ASP A 422 -11.74 -2.31 13.40
C ASP A 422 -12.23 -2.83 14.76
N THR A 423 -13.02 -2.01 15.44
CA THR A 423 -13.59 -2.38 16.75
C THR A 423 -14.84 -3.25 16.63
N GLN A 424 -15.39 -3.34 15.44
CA GLN A 424 -16.58 -4.14 15.17
C GLN A 424 -16.20 -5.35 14.33
N TRP A 425 -16.40 -6.53 14.92
CA TRP A 425 -16.16 -7.81 14.27
C TRP A 425 -17.49 -8.53 14.06
N VAL A 426 -17.63 -9.20 12.95
CA VAL A 426 -18.80 -10.03 12.62
C VAL A 426 -18.33 -11.44 12.30
N ASN A 427 -19.18 -12.41 12.59
CA ASN A 427 -18.92 -13.79 12.17
C ASN A 427 -19.01 -13.84 10.63
N GLY A 428 -17.89 -14.15 10.02
CA GLY A 428 -17.77 -14.36 8.59
C GLY A 428 -18.29 -15.74 8.15
N PRO A 429 -18.04 -16.11 6.89
CA PRO A 429 -18.44 -17.41 6.37
C PRO A 429 -17.78 -18.55 7.15
N VAL A 430 -18.47 -19.68 7.23
CA VAL A 430 -17.94 -20.91 7.82
C VAL A 430 -16.93 -21.51 6.85
N VAL A 431 -15.66 -21.67 7.29
CA VAL A 431 -14.64 -22.40 6.54
C VAL A 431 -14.29 -23.63 7.38
N GLY A 432 -14.68 -24.82 6.91
CA GLY A 432 -14.66 -26.02 7.73
C GLY A 432 -15.66 -25.91 8.89
N ASP A 433 -15.23 -26.26 10.11
CA ASP A 433 -16.07 -26.22 11.33
C ASP A 433 -15.96 -24.89 12.10
N SER A 434 -15.33 -23.87 11.56
CA SER A 434 -15.04 -22.63 12.28
C SER A 434 -15.56 -21.39 11.55
N ASN A 435 -16.24 -20.52 12.30
CA ASN A 435 -16.55 -19.16 11.83
C ASN A 435 -15.28 -18.30 11.88
N ILE A 436 -14.91 -17.71 10.76
CA ILE A 436 -13.80 -16.76 10.73
C ILE A 436 -14.34 -15.38 11.13
N PRO A 437 -13.85 -14.75 12.21
CA PRO A 437 -14.24 -13.40 12.54
C PRO A 437 -13.64 -12.43 11.50
N LEU A 438 -14.49 -11.60 10.88
CA LEU A 438 -14.07 -10.60 9.91
C LEU A 438 -14.30 -9.19 10.47
N PRO A 439 -13.36 -8.25 10.25
CA PRO A 439 -13.55 -6.86 10.60
C PRO A 439 -14.67 -6.25 9.75
N ARG A 440 -15.62 -5.57 10.41
CA ARG A 440 -16.86 -5.11 9.77
C ARG A 440 -16.63 -4.17 8.61
N TYR A 441 -15.66 -3.27 8.71
CA TYR A 441 -15.47 -2.20 7.74
C TYR A 441 -14.32 -2.41 6.76
N MET A 442 -13.40 -3.29 6.97
CA MET A 442 -12.30 -3.74 6.07
C MET A 442 -11.70 -2.68 5.11
N LYS A 443 -11.72 -1.39 5.47
CA LYS A 443 -11.41 -0.31 4.51
C LYS A 443 -9.95 0.10 4.47
N SER A 444 -9.31 0.01 5.59
CA SER A 444 -7.88 0.19 5.72
C SER A 444 -7.40 -0.78 6.77
N MET A 445 -6.31 -1.43 6.49
CA MET A 445 -5.67 -2.37 7.41
C MET A 445 -4.17 -2.22 7.24
N ASN A 446 -3.44 -2.17 8.35
CA ASN A 446 -2.00 -2.22 8.32
C ASN A 446 -1.42 -2.95 9.52
N ALA A 447 -0.24 -3.51 9.32
CA ALA A 447 0.56 -4.05 10.39
C ALA A 447 2.04 -3.81 10.08
N TYR A 448 2.81 -3.54 11.10
CA TYR A 448 4.24 -3.36 10.96
C TYR A 448 4.96 -3.88 12.20
N ILE A 449 6.13 -4.43 11.95
CA ILE A 449 7.04 -4.91 12.98
C ILE A 449 8.47 -4.67 12.52
N GLY A 450 9.34 -4.35 13.45
CA GLY A 450 10.76 -4.24 13.18
C GLY A 450 11.60 -4.36 14.43
N ILE A 451 12.82 -4.83 14.24
CA ILE A 451 13.82 -4.99 15.27
C ILE A 451 15.11 -4.31 14.81
N GLY A 452 15.68 -3.49 15.66
CA GLY A 452 16.97 -2.85 15.43
C GLY A 452 17.85 -2.91 16.66
N PHE A 453 19.14 -2.65 16.48
CA PHE A 453 20.09 -2.56 17.57
C PHE A 453 20.41 -1.08 17.83
N ASN A 454 20.18 -0.63 19.05
CA ASN A 454 20.46 0.75 19.46
C ASN A 454 21.96 0.98 19.62
N LEU A 455 22.43 2.07 19.04
CA LEU A 455 23.74 2.63 19.35
C LEU A 455 23.68 3.49 20.62
N ALA A 456 24.85 3.83 21.16
CA ALA A 456 24.94 4.69 22.32
C ALA A 456 24.26 6.04 22.05
N ARG A 457 23.56 6.56 23.07
CA ARG A 457 22.95 7.90 23.00
C ARG A 457 24.07 8.96 23.01
N PRO A 458 24.11 9.88 22.05
CA PRO A 458 25.08 10.95 22.06
C PRO A 458 24.86 11.89 23.25
N LYS A 459 25.93 12.38 23.86
CA LYS A 459 25.89 13.27 25.04
C LYS A 459 25.16 14.60 24.80
N TYR A 460 25.08 15.03 23.52
CA TYR A 460 24.45 16.30 23.14
C TYR A 460 22.98 16.17 22.69
N VAL A 461 22.45 14.96 22.65
CA VAL A 461 21.01 14.70 22.41
C VAL A 461 20.36 14.51 23.78
N LYS A 462 19.66 15.54 24.24
CA LYS A 462 18.89 15.50 25.50
C LYS A 462 17.53 14.84 25.29
#